data_efb57c62c31f506d37bd9de7c9bce7c5
#
_entry.id   efb57c62c31f506d37bd9de7c9bce7c5
#
_cell.length_a   1.000
_cell.length_b   1.000
_cell.length_c   1.000
_cell.angle_alpha   90.00
_cell.angle_beta   90.00
_cell.angle_gamma   90.00
#
_symmetry.space_group_name_H-M   'P 1'
#
loop_
_entity.id
_entity.type
_entity.pdbx_description
1 polymer ?
#
loop_
_entity_poly.entity_id
_entity_poly.type
_entity_poly.pdbx_seq_one_letter_code
_entity_poly.pdbx_strand_id
1 'polypeptide(L)'
;HKLVTGRLHLLDRLRQSDGMAGFPEPRESSYDLFSVGHAGTAVSTAVGMARGDQINGEEDRHTVAFVGDSSIVNGLSMEGLNNAGTLNRQLLVVLNDNGMSIRAKFCST
;
A
#
# COMPACT_ATOMS: atom_id res chain seq x y z
N HIS A 1 -4.80 -1.61 -9.04
CA HIS A 1 -5.06 -0.19 -8.76
C HIS A 1 -5.13 0.61 -10.05
N LYS A 2 -4.02 0.81 -10.78
CA LYS A 2 -3.98 1.67 -11.98
C LYS A 2 -5.00 1.29 -13.06
N LEU A 3 -5.23 0.02 -13.28
CA LEU A 3 -6.21 -0.45 -14.28
C LEU A 3 -7.65 -0.04 -13.90
N VAL A 4 -8.04 -0.24 -12.65
CA VAL A 4 -9.39 0.11 -12.17
C VAL A 4 -9.60 1.62 -11.99
N THR A 5 -8.53 2.41 -12.05
CA THR A 5 -8.57 3.88 -12.02
C THR A 5 -8.41 4.51 -13.42
N GLY A 6 -8.74 3.75 -14.47
CA GLY A 6 -8.88 4.27 -15.83
C GLY A 6 -7.62 4.26 -16.70
N ARG A 7 -6.52 3.66 -16.23
CA ARG A 7 -5.21 3.69 -16.94
C ARG A 7 -4.90 2.41 -17.72
N LEU A 8 -5.92 1.59 -18.04
CA LEU A 8 -5.72 0.35 -18.82
C LEU A 8 -5.03 0.63 -20.17
N HIS A 9 -5.37 1.71 -20.82
CA HIS A 9 -4.83 2.11 -22.12
C HIS A 9 -3.31 2.42 -22.10
N LEU A 10 -2.70 2.59 -20.93
CA LEU A 10 -1.27 2.82 -20.76
C LEU A 10 -0.48 1.55 -20.40
N LEU A 11 -1.16 0.38 -20.32
CA LEU A 11 -0.53 -0.85 -19.85
C LEU A 11 0.67 -1.27 -20.71
N ASP A 12 0.56 -1.13 -22.03
CA ASP A 12 1.63 -1.50 -22.98
C ASP A 12 2.89 -0.63 -22.83
N ARG A 13 2.75 0.51 -22.17
CA ARG A 13 3.83 1.45 -21.89
C ARG A 13 4.26 1.47 -20.43
N LEU A 14 3.95 0.41 -19.69
CA LEU A 14 4.35 0.27 -18.28
C LEU A 14 5.89 0.36 -18.14
N ARG A 15 6.35 1.25 -17.25
CA ARG A 15 7.76 1.52 -16.95
C ARG A 15 8.59 2.03 -18.14
N GLN A 16 7.96 2.56 -19.17
CA GLN A 16 8.62 3.23 -20.27
C GLN A 16 8.62 4.74 -20.07
N SER A 17 9.53 5.42 -20.78
CA SER A 17 9.52 6.89 -20.85
C SER A 17 8.16 7.35 -21.40
N ASP A 18 7.59 8.38 -20.81
CA ASP A 18 6.25 8.91 -21.13
C ASP A 18 5.10 7.88 -21.04
N GLY A 19 5.35 6.78 -20.34
CA GLY A 19 4.37 5.74 -20.07
C GLY A 19 3.89 5.75 -18.63
N MET A 20 3.31 4.64 -18.21
CA MET A 20 2.78 4.46 -16.86
C MET A 20 3.90 4.05 -15.88
N ALA A 21 4.04 4.72 -14.76
CA ALA A 21 4.98 4.35 -13.71
C ALA A 21 4.65 2.98 -13.11
N GLY A 22 5.67 2.25 -12.67
CA GLY A 22 5.51 0.92 -12.06
C GLY A 22 4.91 0.92 -10.65
N PHE A 23 4.80 2.11 -10.04
CA PHE A 23 4.26 2.34 -8.70
C PHE A 23 3.22 3.45 -8.72
N PRO A 24 2.40 3.63 -7.65
CA PRO A 24 1.56 4.80 -7.51
C PRO A 24 2.38 6.09 -7.68
N GLU A 25 1.85 7.04 -8.46
CA GLU A 25 2.51 8.29 -8.78
C GLU A 25 1.48 9.43 -8.83
N PRO A 26 1.47 10.35 -7.86
CA PRO A 26 0.47 11.42 -7.78
C PRO A 26 0.39 12.32 -9.02
N ARG A 27 1.49 12.41 -9.77
CA ARG A 27 1.50 13.18 -11.03
C ARG A 27 0.72 12.53 -12.16
N GLU A 28 0.44 11.22 -12.05
CA GLU A 28 -0.34 10.49 -13.06
C GLU A 28 -1.84 10.53 -12.78
N SER A 29 -2.24 10.55 -11.51
CA SER A 29 -3.65 10.42 -11.15
C SER A 29 -3.92 10.92 -9.73
N SER A 30 -5.07 11.57 -9.54
CA SER A 30 -5.58 11.94 -8.22
C SER A 30 -5.92 10.74 -7.31
N TYR A 31 -6.01 9.54 -7.88
CA TYR A 31 -6.17 8.29 -7.12
C TYR A 31 -4.85 7.77 -6.53
N ASP A 32 -3.73 8.30 -6.93
CA ASP A 32 -2.40 7.93 -6.43
C ASP A 32 -1.98 8.94 -5.37
N LEU A 33 -2.27 8.66 -4.11
CA LEU A 33 -2.07 9.61 -3.00
C LEU A 33 -0.59 9.82 -2.65
N PHE A 34 0.27 8.83 -2.92
CA PHE A 34 1.68 8.85 -2.54
C PHE A 34 2.56 8.32 -3.65
N SER A 35 3.76 8.89 -3.78
CA SER A 35 4.85 8.25 -4.52
C SER A 35 5.47 7.19 -3.63
N VAL A 36 5.35 5.92 -4.01
CA VAL A 36 5.89 4.80 -3.26
C VAL A 36 6.76 3.92 -4.15
N GLY A 37 7.80 3.35 -3.56
CA GLY A 37 8.72 2.44 -4.26
C GLY A 37 9.38 1.44 -3.29
N HIS A 38 9.08 1.56 -1.99
CA HIS A 38 9.59 0.67 -0.94
C HIS A 38 8.49 -0.27 -0.47
N ALA A 39 8.81 -1.56 -0.41
CA ALA A 39 7.91 -2.56 0.15
C ALA A 39 7.70 -2.35 1.66
N GLY A 40 6.53 -2.74 2.17
CA GLY A 40 6.24 -2.75 3.60
C GLY A 40 5.79 -1.43 4.21
N THR A 41 5.59 -0.38 3.42
CA THR A 41 5.17 0.94 3.94
C THR A 41 3.66 1.08 4.12
N ALA A 42 2.86 0.19 3.51
CA ALA A 42 1.42 0.37 3.39
C ALA A 42 0.69 0.46 4.74
N VAL A 43 1.05 -0.39 5.70
CA VAL A 43 0.39 -0.40 7.03
C VAL A 43 0.67 0.89 7.78
N SER A 44 1.94 1.30 7.88
CA SER A 44 2.32 2.53 8.58
C SER A 44 1.73 3.79 7.93
N THR A 45 1.68 3.82 6.59
CA THR A 45 1.00 4.90 5.85
C THR A 45 -0.49 4.94 6.16
N ALA A 46 -1.16 3.78 6.16
CA ALA A 46 -2.58 3.67 6.47
C ALA A 46 -2.90 4.08 7.91
N VAL A 47 -2.05 3.73 8.87
CA VAL A 47 -2.15 4.20 10.27
C VAL A 47 -2.10 5.73 10.32
N GLY A 48 -1.14 6.35 9.62
CA GLY A 48 -1.03 7.81 9.54
C GLY A 48 -2.28 8.45 8.94
N MET A 49 -2.82 7.90 7.85
CA MET A 49 -4.06 8.36 7.22
C MET A 49 -5.26 8.25 8.18
N ALA A 50 -5.47 7.08 8.77
CA ALA A 50 -6.57 6.85 9.71
C ALA A 50 -6.48 7.79 10.93
N ARG A 51 -5.26 8.05 11.41
CA ARG A 51 -5.05 9.02 12.50
C ARG A 51 -5.35 10.46 12.07
N GLY A 52 -4.91 10.84 10.86
CA GLY A 52 -5.22 12.14 10.26
C GLY A 52 -6.72 12.37 10.11
N ASP A 53 -7.44 11.38 9.58
CA ASP A 53 -8.89 11.42 9.44
C ASP A 53 -9.59 11.54 10.80
N GLN A 54 -9.09 10.82 11.81
CA GLN A 54 -9.61 10.93 13.18
C GLN A 54 -9.45 12.35 13.75
N ILE A 55 -8.29 12.96 13.55
CA ILE A 55 -8.01 14.34 14.05
C ILE A 55 -8.89 15.36 13.32
N ASN A 56 -9.14 15.14 12.03
CA ASN A 56 -9.94 16.04 11.20
C ASN A 56 -11.47 15.80 11.31
N GLY A 57 -11.91 14.80 12.09
CA GLY A 57 -13.34 14.49 12.25
C GLY A 57 -13.98 13.85 11.01
N GLU A 58 -13.19 13.22 10.15
CA GLU A 58 -13.65 12.56 8.91
C GLU A 58 -14.20 11.17 9.21
N GLU A 59 -15.39 11.08 9.79
CA GLU A 59 -15.95 9.83 10.31
C GLU A 59 -16.33 8.82 9.21
N ASP A 60 -16.73 9.29 8.04
CA ASP A 60 -17.20 8.46 6.93
C ASP A 60 -16.08 7.86 6.08
N ARG A 61 -14.84 8.23 6.34
CA ARG A 61 -13.69 7.68 5.60
C ARG A 61 -13.25 6.34 6.16
N HIS A 62 -13.04 5.40 5.26
CA HIS A 62 -12.50 4.09 5.58
C HIS A 62 -11.09 3.94 5.02
N THR A 63 -10.15 3.54 5.88
CA THR A 63 -8.77 3.32 5.47
C THR A 63 -8.52 1.82 5.32
N VAL A 64 -7.99 1.42 4.16
CA VAL A 64 -7.66 0.02 3.85
C VAL A 64 -6.20 -0.07 3.44
N ALA A 65 -5.43 -0.91 4.14
CA ALA A 65 -4.08 -1.28 3.76
C ALA A 65 -4.10 -2.63 3.04
N PHE A 66 -3.69 -2.67 1.78
CA PHE A 66 -3.53 -3.91 1.02
C PHE A 66 -2.06 -4.30 0.99
N VAL A 67 -1.71 -5.45 1.55
CA VAL A 67 -0.32 -5.84 1.84
C VAL A 67 -0.03 -7.25 1.33
N GLY A 68 1.09 -7.44 0.64
CA GLY A 68 1.57 -8.76 0.27
C GLY A 68 2.23 -9.50 1.44
N ASP A 69 2.23 -10.83 1.38
CA ASP A 69 2.84 -11.72 2.36
C ASP A 69 4.31 -11.41 2.65
N SER A 70 5.10 -11.16 1.60
CA SER A 70 6.51 -10.76 1.76
C SER A 70 6.70 -9.35 2.31
N SER A 71 5.71 -8.49 2.17
CA SER A 71 5.78 -7.11 2.66
C SER A 71 5.36 -6.98 4.12
N ILE A 72 4.45 -7.84 4.60
CA ILE A 72 3.93 -7.78 5.98
C ILE A 72 5.00 -8.13 7.01
N VAL A 73 5.99 -8.94 6.64
CA VAL A 73 7.03 -9.44 7.56
C VAL A 73 8.18 -8.44 7.78
N ASN A 74 8.21 -7.31 7.10
CA ASN A 74 9.26 -6.33 7.35
C ASN A 74 9.00 -5.52 8.63
N GLY A 75 10.08 -4.98 9.21
CA GLY A 75 10.02 -4.28 10.50
C GLY A 75 9.04 -3.10 10.51
N LEU A 76 8.97 -2.32 9.42
CA LEU A 76 8.08 -1.17 9.30
C LEU A 76 6.59 -1.59 9.28
N SER A 77 6.27 -2.71 8.64
CA SER A 77 4.92 -3.26 8.67
C SER A 77 4.53 -3.74 10.06
N MET A 78 5.44 -4.41 10.76
CA MET A 78 5.21 -4.90 12.13
C MET A 78 5.04 -3.75 13.12
N GLU A 79 5.84 -2.70 13.01
CA GLU A 79 5.69 -1.48 13.79
C GLU A 79 4.35 -0.80 13.50
N GLY A 80 3.97 -0.71 12.22
CA GLY A 80 2.67 -0.19 11.80
C GLY A 80 1.50 -0.98 12.39
N LEU A 81 1.55 -2.32 12.37
CA LEU A 81 0.52 -3.18 12.98
C LEU A 81 0.42 -2.97 14.50
N ASN A 82 1.57 -2.88 15.18
CA ASN A 82 1.59 -2.60 16.62
C ASN A 82 0.95 -1.24 16.93
N ASN A 83 1.25 -0.23 16.12
CA ASN A 83 0.67 1.11 16.27
C ASN A 83 -0.83 1.13 15.93
N ALA A 84 -1.26 0.35 14.94
CA ALA A 84 -2.67 0.23 14.56
C ALA A 84 -3.55 -0.23 15.73
N GLY A 85 -3.01 -1.09 16.62
CA GLY A 85 -3.69 -1.54 17.83
C GLY A 85 -4.02 -0.42 18.83
N THR A 86 -3.42 0.75 18.69
CA THR A 86 -3.68 1.92 19.54
C THR A 86 -4.67 2.91 18.94
N LEU A 87 -5.13 2.68 17.71
CA LEU A 87 -6.10 3.55 17.05
C LEU A 87 -7.51 3.31 17.59
N ASN A 88 -8.22 4.40 17.91
CA ASN A 88 -9.66 4.40 18.18
C ASN A 88 -10.47 4.56 16.88
N ARG A 89 -9.99 3.96 15.78
CA ARG A 89 -10.61 4.07 14.46
C ARG A 89 -10.43 2.78 13.68
N GLN A 90 -11.41 2.43 12.88
CA GLN A 90 -11.35 1.26 12.02
C GLN A 90 -10.28 1.43 10.94
N LEU A 91 -9.37 0.47 10.89
CA LEU A 91 -8.39 0.27 9.85
C LEU A 91 -8.49 -1.19 9.39
N LEU A 92 -8.73 -1.40 8.09
CA LEU A 92 -8.76 -2.74 7.51
C LEU A 92 -7.40 -3.05 6.90
N VAL A 93 -6.78 -4.13 7.34
CA VAL A 93 -5.56 -4.67 6.71
C VAL A 93 -5.92 -5.94 5.94
N VAL A 94 -5.74 -5.90 4.62
CA VAL A 94 -5.98 -7.04 3.72
C VAL A 94 -4.64 -7.66 3.37
N LEU A 95 -4.40 -8.86 3.85
CA LEU A 95 -3.22 -9.65 3.50
C LEU A 95 -3.49 -10.43 2.20
N ASN A 96 -2.70 -10.15 1.17
CA ASN A 96 -2.67 -10.93 -0.06
C ASN A 96 -1.51 -11.91 -0.01
N ASP A 97 -1.82 -13.14 0.35
CA ASP A 97 -0.84 -14.23 0.40
C ASP A 97 -0.95 -15.07 -0.88
N ASN A 98 0.08 -15.02 -1.69
CA ASN A 98 0.22 -15.83 -2.90
C ASN A 98 1.44 -16.76 -2.84
N GLY A 99 2.12 -16.82 -1.70
CA GLY A 99 3.34 -17.61 -1.49
C GLY A 99 4.53 -17.18 -2.34
N MET A 100 4.50 -15.95 -2.91
CA MET A 100 5.56 -15.44 -3.79
C MET A 100 6.39 -14.36 -3.11
N SER A 101 7.71 -14.48 -3.25
CA SER A 101 8.66 -13.47 -2.83
C SER A 101 9.59 -13.10 -3.99
N ILE A 102 10.15 -11.89 -3.98
CA ILE A 102 11.14 -11.43 -4.95
C ILE A 102 12.35 -12.37 -4.99
N ARG A 103 12.68 -12.99 -3.86
CA ARG A 103 13.74 -13.99 -3.74
C ARG A 103 13.12 -15.33 -3.37
N ALA A 104 13.06 -16.22 -4.33
CA ALA A 104 12.71 -17.60 -4.06
C ALA A 104 13.75 -18.22 -3.10
N LYS A 105 13.27 -18.78 -2.00
CA LYS A 105 14.01 -19.60 -1.02
C LYS A 105 15.07 -18.90 -0.18
N PHE A 106 14.67 -18.42 0.99
CA PHE A 106 15.51 -18.56 2.16
C PHE A 106 15.08 -19.80 2.92
N CYS A 107 16.07 -20.66 3.13
CA CYS A 107 16.09 -21.92 3.90
C CYS A 107 15.46 -23.13 3.25
N SER A 108 16.30 -23.86 2.57
CA SER A 108 16.40 -25.28 2.74
C SER A 108 17.56 -25.58 3.70
N THR A 109 17.31 -25.96 4.88
CA THR A 109 18.10 -26.91 5.69
C THR A 109 17.13 -27.66 6.54
#